data_7825a1ada15465b949737a4ba3632ff6
#
_entry.id   7825a1ada15465b949737a4ba3632ff6
#
_cell.length_a   1.000
_cell.length_b   1.000
_cell.length_c   1.000
_cell.angle_alpha   90.00
_cell.angle_beta   90.00
_cell.angle_gamma   90.00
#
_symmetry.space_group_name_H-M   'P 1'
#
loop_
_entity.id
_entity.type
_entity.pdbx_description
1 polymer ?
#
loop_
_entity_poly.entity_id
_entity_poly.type
_entity_poly.pdbx_seq_one_letter_code
_entity_poly.pdbx_strand_id
1 'polypeptide(L)'
;MYSGRSSAKRTIGFFGDSFVTHPRKNNWMGKLADKYDAKIVNVGVSGSSYWNTMIHFKQNFHKFINLDYIVFAWTDPFRIYHRTGDITPPSAYAHRSKKHLSLIHI
;
A
#
# COMPACT_ATOMS: atom_id res chain seq x y z
N MET A 1 -1.17 15.57 3.38
CA MET A 1 -1.47 14.24 2.81
C MET A 1 -2.98 14.06 2.74
N TYR A 2 -3.49 13.62 1.63
CA TYR A 2 -4.92 13.41 1.46
C TYR A 2 -5.34 12.06 2.03
N SER A 3 -6.34 12.05 2.90
CA SER A 3 -6.84 10.83 3.54
C SER A 3 -8.26 10.44 3.08
N GLY A 4 -8.74 11.05 2.01
CA GLY A 4 -10.11 10.87 1.53
C GLY A 4 -11.03 11.98 2.02
N ARG A 5 -12.28 11.95 1.60
CA ARG A 5 -13.27 12.93 2.03
C ARG A 5 -13.63 12.72 3.50
N SER A 6 -13.81 13.82 4.24
CA SER A 6 -14.17 13.74 5.67
C SER A 6 -15.51 13.06 5.91
N SER A 7 -16.40 13.08 4.92
CA SER A 7 -17.72 12.44 4.98
C SER A 7 -17.74 11.01 4.44
N ALA A 8 -16.58 10.44 4.11
CA ALA A 8 -16.50 9.09 3.53
C ALA A 8 -17.06 8.05 4.50
N LYS A 9 -17.87 7.12 3.96
CA LYS A 9 -18.58 6.10 4.74
C LYS A 9 -17.83 4.79 4.85
N ARG A 10 -16.79 4.59 4.05
CA ARG A 10 -16.00 3.35 4.00
C ARG A 10 -14.56 3.63 4.35
N THR A 11 -13.79 2.57 4.51
CA THR A 11 -12.37 2.67 4.82
C THR A 11 -11.55 1.86 3.83
N ILE A 12 -10.35 2.35 3.51
CA ILE A 12 -9.43 1.69 2.60
C ILE A 12 -8.02 1.73 3.19
N GLY A 13 -7.31 0.62 3.12
CA GLY A 13 -5.92 0.52 3.54
C GLY A 13 -5.03 0.16 2.37
N PHE A 14 -3.88 0.83 2.28
CA PHE A 14 -2.85 0.55 1.28
C PHE A 14 -1.65 -0.10 1.95
N PHE A 15 -1.17 -1.19 1.38
CA PHE A 15 0.00 -1.92 1.87
C PHE A 15 0.99 -2.11 0.73
N GLY A 16 2.23 -1.77 0.95
CA GLY A 16 3.27 -1.87 -0.06
C GLY A 16 4.45 -0.97 0.23
N ASP A 17 5.14 -0.57 -0.83
CA ASP A 17 6.33 0.28 -0.76
C ASP A 17 6.00 1.76 -1.00
N SER A 18 6.98 2.53 -1.48
CA SER A 18 6.83 3.97 -1.72
C SER A 18 5.73 4.31 -2.75
N PHE A 19 5.32 3.36 -3.57
CA PHE A 19 4.24 3.57 -4.54
C PHE A 19 2.90 3.87 -3.86
N VAL A 20 2.74 3.47 -2.61
CA VAL A 20 1.49 3.63 -1.84
C VAL A 20 1.70 4.36 -0.51
N THR A 21 2.66 5.27 -0.44
CA THR A 21 2.96 5.98 0.82
C THR A 21 2.39 7.39 0.89
N HIS A 22 2.14 8.05 -0.22
CA HIS A 22 1.78 9.47 -0.25
C HIS A 22 0.48 9.70 -1.03
N PRO A 23 -0.68 9.41 -0.44
CA PRO A 23 -1.96 9.71 -1.10
C PRO A 23 -2.16 11.20 -1.24
N ARG A 24 -2.63 11.62 -2.42
CA ARG A 24 -2.99 13.00 -2.73
C ARG A 24 -4.29 13.00 -3.50
N LYS A 25 -5.05 14.09 -3.39
CA LYS A 25 -6.36 14.20 -4.03
C LYS A 25 -6.34 13.87 -5.52
N ASN A 26 -5.28 14.27 -6.22
CA ASN A 26 -5.17 14.13 -7.67
C ASN A 26 -4.32 12.95 -8.13
N ASN A 27 -3.76 12.15 -7.20
CA ASN A 27 -3.04 10.95 -7.60
C ASN A 27 -3.96 9.73 -7.58
N TRP A 28 -3.44 8.58 -8.02
CA TRP A 28 -4.26 7.38 -8.17
C TRP A 28 -4.84 6.89 -6.84
N MET A 29 -4.10 7.05 -5.73
CA MET A 29 -4.57 6.63 -4.40
C MET A 29 -5.78 7.46 -3.96
N GLY A 30 -5.67 8.78 -4.08
CA GLY A 30 -6.77 9.68 -3.73
C GLY A 30 -7.97 9.48 -4.62
N LYS A 31 -7.75 9.30 -5.93
CA LYS A 31 -8.84 9.04 -6.88
C LYS A 31 -9.55 7.72 -6.59
N LEU A 32 -8.79 6.69 -6.22
CA LEU A 32 -9.36 5.40 -5.87
C LEU A 32 -10.20 5.49 -4.60
N ALA A 33 -9.69 6.18 -3.58
CA ALA A 33 -10.42 6.41 -2.34
C ALA A 33 -11.73 7.15 -2.59
N ASP A 34 -11.71 8.20 -3.42
CA ASP A 34 -12.92 8.95 -3.76
C ASP A 34 -13.91 8.11 -4.55
N LYS A 35 -13.42 7.28 -5.47
CA LYS A 35 -14.29 6.40 -6.27
C LYS A 35 -15.11 5.45 -5.40
N TYR A 36 -14.52 4.94 -4.32
CA TYR A 36 -15.18 4.00 -3.42
C TYR A 36 -15.76 4.67 -2.18
N ASP A 37 -15.77 5.98 -2.11
CA ASP A 37 -16.25 6.75 -0.96
C ASP A 37 -15.56 6.25 0.33
N ALA A 38 -14.24 6.16 0.29
CA ALA A 38 -13.44 5.58 1.35
C ALA A 38 -12.45 6.56 1.95
N LYS A 39 -12.27 6.43 3.27
CA LYS A 39 -11.23 7.13 4.00
C LYS A 39 -9.97 6.27 4.05
N ILE A 40 -8.82 6.85 3.76
CA ILE A 40 -7.54 6.15 3.80
C ILE A 40 -7.08 6.06 5.25
N VAL A 41 -6.99 4.84 5.78
CA VAL A 41 -6.62 4.58 7.18
C VAL A 41 -5.24 3.95 7.35
N ASN A 42 -4.62 3.51 6.27
CA ASN A 42 -3.26 2.98 6.28
C ASN A 42 -2.59 3.22 4.95
N VAL A 43 -1.30 3.47 4.98
CA VAL A 43 -0.45 3.61 3.79
C VAL A 43 0.75 2.67 3.91
N GLY A 44 1.41 2.41 2.78
CA GLY A 44 2.57 1.55 2.74
C GLY A 44 3.79 2.15 3.41
N VAL A 45 4.87 1.38 3.45
CA VAL A 45 6.15 1.79 4.01
C VAL A 45 7.18 1.85 2.89
N SER A 46 7.77 3.02 2.70
CA SER A 46 8.78 3.22 1.66
C SER A 46 9.93 2.22 1.79
N GLY A 47 10.35 1.66 0.67
CA GLY A 47 11.46 0.70 0.63
C GLY A 47 11.09 -0.73 1.03
N SER A 48 9.83 -1.01 1.35
CA SER A 48 9.42 -2.36 1.78
C SER A 48 9.59 -3.39 0.69
N SER A 49 10.11 -4.57 1.08
CA SER A 49 10.10 -5.76 0.26
C SER A 49 8.72 -6.40 0.28
N TYR A 50 8.51 -7.38 -0.60
CA TYR A 50 7.32 -8.21 -0.62
C TYR A 50 7.04 -8.82 0.77
N TRP A 51 8.06 -9.41 1.37
CA TRP A 51 7.96 -10.05 2.68
C TRP A 51 7.63 -9.05 3.78
N ASN A 52 8.29 -7.90 3.76
CA ASN A 52 8.06 -6.86 4.76
C ASN A 52 6.63 -6.30 4.69
N THR A 53 6.10 -6.18 3.48
CA THR A 53 4.70 -5.78 3.28
C THR A 53 3.74 -6.77 3.94
N MET A 54 4.00 -8.06 3.82
CA MET A 54 3.19 -9.10 4.45
C MET A 54 3.28 -9.04 5.98
N ILE A 55 4.48 -8.82 6.52
CA ILE A 55 4.67 -8.66 7.95
C ILE A 55 3.90 -7.45 8.46
N HIS A 56 4.01 -6.32 7.77
CA HIS A 56 3.31 -5.09 8.13
C HIS A 56 1.79 -5.32 8.15
N PHE A 57 1.27 -5.98 7.14
CA PHE A 57 -0.15 -6.31 7.09
C PHE A 57 -0.56 -7.18 8.28
N LYS A 58 0.18 -8.26 8.56
CA LYS A 58 -0.12 -9.16 9.66
C LYS A 58 -0.10 -8.48 11.01
N GLN A 59 0.88 -7.59 11.24
CA GLN A 59 1.02 -6.88 12.51
C GLN A 59 -0.11 -5.89 12.75
N ASN A 60 -0.72 -5.39 11.69
CA ASN A 60 -1.73 -4.33 11.79
C ASN A 60 -3.15 -4.78 11.46
N PHE A 61 -3.32 -6.02 11.04
CA PHE A 61 -4.60 -6.53 10.57
C PHE A 61 -5.73 -6.31 11.59
N HIS A 62 -5.47 -6.62 12.86
CA HIS A 62 -6.49 -6.49 13.90
C HIS A 62 -6.88 -5.03 14.20
N LYS A 63 -6.06 -4.06 13.82
CA LYS A 63 -6.38 -2.64 13.97
C LYS A 63 -7.39 -2.16 12.93
N PHE A 64 -7.60 -2.95 11.89
CA PHE A 64 -8.43 -2.58 10.75
C PHE A 64 -9.63 -3.51 10.60
N ILE A 65 -10.24 -3.92 11.71
CA ILE A 65 -11.39 -4.83 11.72
C ILE A 65 -12.52 -4.32 10.82
N ASN A 66 -12.69 -3.00 10.73
CA ASN A 66 -13.75 -2.37 9.94
C ASN A 66 -13.25 -1.87 8.57
N LEU A 67 -12.16 -2.44 8.07
CA LEU A 67 -11.62 -2.07 6.79
C LEU A 67 -12.48 -2.65 5.66
N ASP A 68 -12.98 -1.78 4.78
CA ASP A 68 -13.84 -2.21 3.68
C ASP A 68 -13.03 -2.66 2.46
N TYR A 69 -11.90 -1.99 2.19
CA TYR A 69 -11.05 -2.29 1.04
C TYR A 69 -9.59 -2.36 1.45
N ILE A 70 -8.88 -3.29 0.85
CA ILE A 70 -7.43 -3.44 1.01
C ILE A 70 -6.79 -3.41 -0.38
N VAL A 71 -5.78 -2.57 -0.55
CA VAL A 71 -4.97 -2.52 -1.77
C VAL A 71 -3.56 -2.94 -1.42
N PHE A 72 -3.07 -3.99 -2.08
CA PHE A 72 -1.67 -4.40 -2.00
C PHE A 72 -0.95 -3.92 -3.26
N ALA A 73 0.07 -3.09 -3.08
CA ALA A 73 0.99 -2.72 -4.15
C ALA A 73 2.25 -3.57 -3.97
N TRP A 74 2.29 -4.69 -4.68
CA TRP A 74 3.39 -5.65 -4.56
C TRP A 74 4.66 -5.06 -5.14
N THR A 75 5.69 -4.98 -4.31
CA THR A 75 6.99 -4.48 -4.72
C THR A 75 7.69 -5.48 -5.63
N ASP A 76 8.80 -5.04 -6.20
CA ASP A 76 9.65 -5.89 -7.04
C ASP A 76 10.05 -7.15 -6.25
N PRO A 77 9.82 -8.36 -6.79
CA PRO A 77 10.16 -9.61 -6.10
C PRO A 77 11.66 -9.78 -5.86
N PHE A 78 12.50 -9.04 -6.56
CA PHE A 78 13.95 -9.09 -6.35
C PHE A 78 14.42 -8.26 -5.18
N ARG A 79 13.56 -7.44 -4.55
CA ARG A 79 13.91 -6.70 -3.36
C ARG A 79 14.05 -7.66 -2.19
N ILE A 80 15.18 -7.59 -1.50
CA ILE A 80 15.55 -8.52 -0.43
C ILE A 80 15.09 -7.94 0.91
N TYR A 81 14.39 -8.77 1.69
CA TYR A 81 14.02 -8.42 3.05
C TYR A 81 15.26 -8.38 3.95
N HIS A 82 15.36 -7.33 4.74
CA HIS A 82 16.36 -7.23 5.79
C HIS A 82 15.75 -6.52 7.00
N ARG A 83 16.13 -6.95 8.20
CA ARG A 83 15.57 -6.46 9.45
C ARG A 83 15.73 -4.96 9.65
N THR A 84 16.85 -4.38 9.19
CA THR A 84 17.16 -2.96 9.35
C THR A 84 16.81 -2.11 8.13
N GLY A 85 16.46 -2.72 7.03
CA GLY A 85 16.07 -2.03 5.80
C GLY A 85 16.23 -2.93 4.60
N ASP A 86 15.19 -3.01 3.79
CA ASP A 86 15.19 -3.89 2.63
C ASP A 86 16.16 -3.41 1.55
N ILE A 87 16.73 -4.35 0.81
CA ILE A 87 17.77 -4.11 -0.20
C ILE A 87 17.19 -4.41 -1.58
N THR A 88 17.38 -3.47 -2.52
CA THR A 88 17.04 -3.68 -3.91
C THR A 88 18.33 -3.96 -4.70
N PRO A 89 18.55 -5.22 -5.17
CA PRO A 89 19.74 -5.54 -5.96
C PRO A 89 19.76 -4.74 -7.26
N PRO A 90 20.94 -4.43 -7.81
CA PRO A 90 21.05 -3.72 -9.11
C PRO A 90 20.26 -4.40 -10.22
N SER A 91 20.24 -5.73 -10.27
CA SER A 91 19.49 -6.51 -11.27
C SER A 91 17.99 -6.26 -11.25
N ALA A 92 17.44 -5.85 -10.10
CA ALA A 92 16.02 -5.59 -9.96
C ALA A 92 15.57 -4.35 -10.71
N TYR A 93 16.46 -3.40 -10.97
CA TYR A 93 16.11 -2.17 -11.66
C TYR A 93 15.60 -2.38 -13.08
N ALA A 94 16.04 -3.46 -13.73
CA ALA A 94 15.57 -3.79 -15.08
C ALA A 94 14.10 -4.24 -15.10
N HIS A 95 13.53 -4.63 -13.96
CA HIS A 95 12.18 -5.16 -13.85
C HIS A 95 11.22 -4.20 -13.14
N ARG A 96 11.65 -3.00 -12.80
CA ARG A 96 10.87 -2.04 -12.01
C ARG A 96 9.65 -1.47 -12.70
N SER A 97 9.53 -1.62 -14.00
CA SER A 97 8.44 -1.04 -14.76
C SER A 97 7.09 -1.66 -14.47
N LYS A 98 7.06 -2.82 -13.80
CA LYS A 98 5.82 -3.55 -13.54
C LYS A 98 5.53 -3.61 -12.06
N LYS A 99 4.44 -2.95 -11.65
CA LYS A 99 3.87 -3.08 -10.30
C LYS A 99 2.61 -3.93 -10.39
N HIS A 100 2.43 -4.79 -9.41
CA HIS A 100 1.22 -5.58 -9.28
C HIS A 100 0.35 -5.00 -8.17
N LEU A 101 -0.90 -4.72 -8.50
CA LEU A 101 -1.88 -4.23 -7.55
C LEU A 101 -2.94 -5.30 -7.32
N SER A 102 -3.31 -5.49 -6.07
CA SER A 102 -4.46 -6.32 -5.71
C SER A 102 -5.42 -5.49 -4.89
N LEU A 103 -6.67 -5.41 -5.32
CA LEU A 103 -7.75 -4.77 -4.58
C LEU A 103 -8.67 -5.84 -4.04
N ILE A 104 -8.87 -5.82 -2.73
CA ILE A 104 -9.75 -6.77 -2.05
C ILE A 104 -10.87 -6.01 -1.36
N HIS A 105 -12.10 -6.38 -1.66
CA HIS A 105 -13.28 -5.90 -0.95
C HIS A 105 -13.67 -6.94 0.10
N ILE A 106 -13.68 -6.50 1.34
CA ILE A 106 -14.00 -7.36 2.47
C ILE A 106 -15.49 -7.28 2.79
#